data_790897fa3fc8888ef67bc7a7628783f7
#
_entry.id   790897fa3fc8888ef67bc7a7628783f7
#
_cell.length_a   1.000
_cell.length_b   1.000
_cell.length_c   1.000
_cell.angle_alpha   90.00
_cell.angle_beta   90.00
_cell.angle_gamma   90.00
#
_symmetry.space_group_name_H-M   'P 1'
#
loop_
_entity.id
_entity.type
_entity.pdbx_description
1 polymer ?
#
loop_
_entity_poly.entity_id
_entity_poly.type
_entity_poly.pdbx_seq_one_letter_code
_entity_poly.pdbx_strand_id
1 'polypeptide(L)'
;YESPDKRISEIRAAFLYRRSLEQDKVSRLVRVRELEATAGKSKTNTSILRDVKKHIRNIEKSIRECEEMIRSLIGEDEALSRSYSHLDSVKGLGIVNITALIVYTNNFRSFRTSRQLASYWGVAAFRCKSGTSMDKRSNVGYLSNPMLKAYLTQAALHTIAVNGIFHE
;
A
#
# COMPACT_ATOMS: atom_id res chain seq x y z
N TYR A 1 -20.80 2.95 -13.48
CA TYR A 1 -19.82 3.28 -12.40
C TYR A 1 -20.64 3.45 -11.13
N GLU A 2 -20.66 2.46 -10.24
CA GLU A 2 -21.29 2.62 -8.92
C GLU A 2 -20.48 3.62 -8.11
N SER A 3 -21.17 4.61 -7.53
CA SER A 3 -20.54 5.56 -6.59
C SER A 3 -19.91 4.77 -5.43
N PRO A 4 -18.69 5.08 -5.00
CA PRO A 4 -18.11 4.42 -3.85
C PRO A 4 -19.02 4.57 -2.64
N ASP A 5 -19.17 3.49 -1.88
CA ASP A 5 -19.86 3.51 -0.59
C ASP A 5 -19.24 4.62 0.29
N LYS A 6 -20.09 5.37 1.00
CA LYS A 6 -19.66 6.45 1.87
C LYS A 6 -18.54 5.99 2.83
N ARG A 7 -18.69 4.78 3.38
CA ARG A 7 -17.70 4.19 4.31
C ARG A 7 -16.35 3.95 3.61
N ILE A 8 -16.37 3.39 2.40
CA ILE A 8 -15.15 3.18 1.62
C ILE A 8 -14.47 4.52 1.27
N SER A 9 -15.26 5.57 1.05
CA SER A 9 -14.73 6.93 0.81
C SER A 9 -14.03 7.50 2.05
N GLU A 10 -14.56 7.28 3.24
CA GLU A 10 -13.95 7.67 4.51
C GLU A 10 -12.62 6.90 4.75
N ILE A 11 -12.64 5.58 4.56
CA ILE A 11 -11.43 4.74 4.64
C ILE A 11 -10.39 5.18 3.62
N ARG A 12 -10.81 5.53 2.40
CA ARG A 12 -9.91 6.04 1.36
C ARG A 12 -9.25 7.34 1.77
N ALA A 13 -9.99 8.27 2.37
CA ALA A 13 -9.43 9.54 2.86
C ALA A 13 -8.36 9.29 3.94
N ALA A 14 -8.65 8.45 4.93
CA ALA A 14 -7.69 8.07 5.96
C ALA A 14 -6.45 7.36 5.37
N PHE A 15 -6.65 6.46 4.41
CA PHE A 15 -5.57 5.75 3.73
C PHE A 15 -4.64 6.70 2.94
N LEU A 16 -5.20 7.67 2.22
CA LEU A 16 -4.42 8.66 1.48
C LEU A 16 -3.66 9.59 2.43
N TYR A 17 -4.26 9.97 3.55
CA TYR A 17 -3.60 10.76 4.59
C TYR A 17 -2.45 9.98 5.23
N ARG A 18 -2.66 8.72 5.62
CA ARG A 18 -1.58 7.84 6.09
C ARG A 18 -0.42 7.80 5.10
N ARG A 19 -0.72 7.70 3.81
CA ARG A 19 0.30 7.67 2.76
C ARG A 19 1.10 8.96 2.69
N SER A 20 0.45 10.14 2.82
CA SER A 20 1.17 11.42 2.85
C SER A 20 2.11 11.51 4.06
N LEU A 21 1.67 11.03 5.22
CA LEU A 21 2.52 10.95 6.42
C LEU A 21 3.77 10.07 6.19
N GLU A 22 3.62 8.94 5.50
CA GLU A 22 4.77 8.07 5.18
C GLU A 22 5.75 8.77 4.22
N GLN A 23 5.26 9.52 3.24
CA GLN A 23 6.09 10.31 2.34
C GLN A 23 6.84 11.41 3.10
N ASP A 24 6.18 12.10 4.02
CA ASP A 24 6.80 13.10 4.89
C ASP A 24 7.89 12.49 5.77
N LYS A 25 7.63 11.31 6.35
CA LYS A 25 8.62 10.56 7.13
C LYS A 25 9.86 10.24 6.30
N VAL A 26 9.67 9.70 5.09
CA VAL A 26 10.79 9.38 4.18
C VAL A 26 11.61 10.61 3.85
N SER A 27 10.97 11.74 3.52
CA SER A 27 11.64 13.01 3.25
C SER A 27 12.50 13.47 4.44
N ARG A 28 11.98 13.36 5.66
CA ARG A 28 12.73 13.73 6.88
C ARG A 28 13.87 12.76 7.19
N LEU A 29 13.71 11.46 6.89
CA LEU A 29 14.77 10.49 7.03
C LEU A 29 15.95 10.77 6.08
N VAL A 30 15.66 11.20 4.83
CA VAL A 30 16.70 11.67 3.90
C VAL A 30 17.45 12.87 4.51
N ARG A 31 16.71 13.84 5.06
CA ARG A 31 17.32 15.02 5.72
C ARG A 31 18.18 14.64 6.93
N VAL A 32 17.78 13.64 7.73
CA VAL A 32 18.60 13.12 8.83
C VAL A 32 19.93 12.59 8.29
N ARG A 33 19.90 11.76 7.22
CA ARG A 33 21.12 11.21 6.61
C ARG A 33 22.07 12.31 6.08
N GLU A 34 21.52 13.32 5.41
CA GLU A 34 22.29 14.47 4.93
C GLU A 34 22.95 15.24 6.08
N LEU A 35 22.19 15.52 7.15
CA LEU A 35 22.72 16.20 8.33
C LEU A 35 23.79 15.37 9.04
N GLU A 36 23.62 14.06 9.16
CA GLU A 36 24.61 13.15 9.76
C GLU A 36 25.88 13.06 8.91
N ALA A 37 25.76 13.08 7.57
CA ALA A 37 26.89 13.03 6.66
C ALA A 37 27.69 14.36 6.63
N THR A 38 26.99 15.50 6.77
CA THR A 38 27.60 16.85 6.72
C THR A 38 27.88 17.44 8.10
N ALA A 39 27.38 16.83 9.16
CA ALA A 39 27.50 17.30 10.53
C ALA A 39 28.94 17.06 11.05
N GLY A 40 29.86 17.93 10.61
CA GLY A 40 30.93 18.29 11.52
C GLY A 40 30.29 18.70 12.87
N LYS A 41 31.04 18.62 13.96
CA LYS A 41 30.62 18.78 15.38
C LYS A 41 30.01 20.15 15.73
N SER A 42 29.14 20.72 14.85
CA SER A 42 28.47 21.99 15.09
C SER A 42 27.29 21.77 16.05
N LYS A 43 27.21 22.56 17.11
CA LYS A 43 26.10 22.59 18.05
C LYS A 43 24.75 22.87 17.33
N THR A 44 24.77 23.71 16.31
CA THR A 44 23.59 24.04 15.50
C THR A 44 23.07 22.82 14.76
N ASN A 45 23.94 22.07 14.07
CA ASN A 45 23.54 20.86 13.35
C ASN A 45 23.01 19.77 14.31
N THR A 46 23.58 19.66 15.50
CA THR A 46 23.08 18.74 16.54
C THR A 46 21.67 19.13 17.01
N SER A 47 21.41 20.43 17.17
CA SER A 47 20.07 20.91 17.55
C SER A 47 19.06 20.64 16.45
N ILE A 48 19.35 20.95 15.19
CA ILE A 48 18.49 20.68 14.04
C ILE A 48 18.21 19.17 13.91
N LEU A 49 19.24 18.32 14.04
CA LEU A 49 19.09 16.88 13.97
C LEU A 49 18.14 16.33 15.05
N ARG A 50 18.25 16.86 16.28
CA ARG A 50 17.32 16.51 17.38
C ARG A 50 15.88 16.88 17.05
N ASP A 51 15.68 18.05 16.50
CA ASP A 51 14.35 18.54 16.14
C ASP A 51 13.74 17.68 15.00
N VAL A 52 14.49 17.43 13.93
CA VAL A 52 14.04 16.57 12.83
C VAL A 52 13.68 15.16 13.33
N LYS A 53 14.49 14.56 14.21
CA LYS A 53 14.20 13.25 14.83
C LYS A 53 12.92 13.28 15.71
N LYS A 54 12.65 14.41 16.37
CA LYS A 54 11.39 14.61 17.11
C LYS A 54 10.19 14.65 16.16
N HIS A 55 10.29 15.36 15.05
CA HIS A 55 9.23 15.39 14.04
C HIS A 55 8.95 14.01 13.46
N ILE A 56 9.97 13.19 13.17
CA ILE A 56 9.79 11.82 12.69
C ILE A 56 8.97 11.00 13.69
N ARG A 57 9.28 11.07 15.00
CA ARG A 57 8.52 10.35 16.03
C ARG A 57 7.04 10.78 16.10
N ASN A 58 6.78 12.08 15.92
CA ASN A 58 5.41 12.58 15.86
C ASN A 58 4.66 12.05 14.63
N ILE A 59 5.30 12.03 13.46
CA ILE A 59 4.72 11.45 12.24
C ILE A 59 4.43 9.97 12.44
N GLU A 60 5.33 9.21 13.03
CA GLU A 60 5.12 7.78 13.33
C GLU A 60 3.95 7.54 14.30
N LYS A 61 3.75 8.45 15.26
CA LYS A 61 2.57 8.42 16.12
C LYS A 61 1.29 8.64 15.31
N SER A 62 1.26 9.68 14.46
CA SER A 62 0.12 9.98 13.61
C SER A 62 -0.19 8.86 12.60
N ILE A 63 0.82 8.15 12.09
CA ILE A 63 0.63 6.97 11.24
C ILE A 63 -0.11 5.86 12.01
N ARG A 64 0.31 5.55 13.25
CA ARG A 64 -0.36 4.54 14.08
C ARG A 64 -1.81 4.92 14.38
N GLU A 65 -2.05 6.17 14.78
CA GLU A 65 -3.40 6.69 15.04
C GLU A 65 -4.30 6.58 13.80
N CYS A 66 -3.74 6.86 12.62
CA CYS A 66 -4.45 6.72 11.36
C CYS A 66 -4.76 5.26 11.01
N GLU A 67 -3.85 4.33 11.29
CA GLU A 67 -4.08 2.89 11.10
C GLU A 67 -5.15 2.35 12.06
N GLU A 68 -5.20 2.84 13.30
CA GLU A 68 -6.26 2.51 14.26
C GLU A 68 -7.62 3.04 13.81
N MET A 69 -7.66 4.27 13.30
CA MET A 69 -8.87 4.85 12.69
C MET A 69 -9.37 4.00 11.51
N ILE A 70 -8.49 3.55 10.62
CA ILE A 70 -8.84 2.67 9.52
C ILE A 70 -9.43 1.34 10.03
N ARG A 71 -8.83 0.73 11.06
CA ARG A 71 -9.36 -0.50 11.66
C ARG A 71 -10.75 -0.29 12.26
N SER A 72 -10.97 0.82 12.96
CA SER A 72 -12.27 1.18 13.51
C SER A 72 -13.33 1.31 12.42
N LEU A 73 -13.05 2.08 11.36
CA LEU A 73 -13.95 2.27 10.23
C LEU A 73 -14.31 0.95 9.51
N ILE A 74 -13.35 0.05 9.37
CA ILE A 74 -13.57 -1.29 8.80
C ILE A 74 -14.44 -2.13 9.75
N GLY A 75 -14.20 -2.06 11.06
CA GLY A 75 -14.92 -2.84 12.06
C GLY A 75 -16.39 -2.45 12.22
N GLU A 76 -16.76 -1.21 11.87
CA GLU A 76 -18.15 -0.73 11.91
C GLU A 76 -19.05 -1.27 10.78
N ASP A 77 -18.48 -1.92 9.77
CA ASP A 77 -19.21 -2.53 8.65
C ASP A 77 -18.90 -4.02 8.58
N GLU A 78 -19.95 -4.86 8.68
CA GLU A 78 -19.81 -6.32 8.74
C GLU A 78 -19.21 -6.90 7.44
N ALA A 79 -19.54 -6.35 6.27
CA ALA A 79 -19.01 -6.83 4.99
C ALA A 79 -17.53 -6.47 4.84
N LEU A 80 -17.13 -5.26 5.27
CA LEU A 80 -15.74 -4.84 5.27
C LEU A 80 -14.92 -5.63 6.30
N SER A 81 -15.47 -5.86 7.49
CA SER A 81 -14.84 -6.65 8.55
C SER A 81 -14.59 -8.09 8.12
N ARG A 82 -15.56 -8.73 7.45
CA ARG A 82 -15.36 -10.08 6.86
C ARG A 82 -14.27 -10.10 5.80
N SER A 83 -14.29 -9.13 4.88
CA SER A 83 -13.24 -9.02 3.85
C SER A 83 -11.87 -8.80 4.47
N TYR A 84 -11.78 -7.94 5.48
CA TYR A 84 -10.55 -7.70 6.23
C TYR A 84 -10.02 -8.98 6.86
N SER A 85 -10.85 -9.73 7.57
CA SER A 85 -10.45 -10.98 8.24
C SER A 85 -9.94 -12.04 7.26
N HIS A 86 -10.59 -12.17 6.09
CA HIS A 86 -10.12 -13.08 5.04
C HIS A 86 -8.76 -12.67 4.49
N LEU A 87 -8.54 -11.37 4.28
CA LEU A 87 -7.26 -10.86 3.76
C LEU A 87 -6.14 -10.93 4.80
N ASP A 88 -6.46 -10.69 6.08
CA ASP A 88 -5.51 -10.74 7.20
C ASP A 88 -5.00 -12.16 7.47
N SER A 89 -5.77 -13.18 7.11
CA SER A 89 -5.33 -14.58 7.17
C SER A 89 -4.22 -14.91 6.16
N VAL A 90 -4.02 -14.07 5.14
CA VAL A 90 -2.97 -14.27 4.14
C VAL A 90 -1.65 -13.72 4.66
N LYS A 91 -0.68 -14.60 4.88
CA LYS A 91 0.66 -14.21 5.34
C LYS A 91 1.27 -13.17 4.38
N GLY A 92 1.82 -12.09 4.96
CA GLY A 92 2.47 -11.02 4.20
C GLY A 92 1.54 -9.85 3.83
N LEU A 93 0.23 -9.98 3.97
CA LEU A 93 -0.69 -8.86 3.85
C LEU A 93 -0.83 -8.15 5.19
N GLY A 94 -0.28 -6.93 5.30
CA GLY A 94 -0.50 -6.05 6.45
C GLY A 94 -1.66 -5.08 6.21
N ILE A 95 -2.03 -4.33 7.26
CA ILE A 95 -3.14 -3.35 7.23
C ILE A 95 -3.11 -2.43 6.00
N VAL A 96 -1.94 -1.98 5.57
CA VAL A 96 -1.76 -1.07 4.43
C VAL A 96 -2.18 -1.74 3.12
N ASN A 97 -1.73 -2.99 2.90
CA ASN A 97 -2.05 -3.76 1.70
C ASN A 97 -3.54 -4.12 1.68
N ILE A 98 -4.09 -4.55 2.82
CA ILE A 98 -5.51 -4.91 2.97
C ILE A 98 -6.39 -3.69 2.70
N THR A 99 -6.06 -2.53 3.30
CA THR A 99 -6.80 -1.30 3.08
C THR A 99 -6.74 -0.84 1.62
N ALA A 100 -5.56 -0.93 0.98
CA ALA A 100 -5.42 -0.64 -0.44
C ALA A 100 -6.32 -1.54 -1.31
N LEU A 101 -6.36 -2.84 -1.02
CA LEU A 101 -7.25 -3.79 -1.70
C LEU A 101 -8.72 -3.39 -1.55
N ILE A 102 -9.20 -3.17 -0.33
CA ILE A 102 -10.58 -2.77 -0.05
C ILE A 102 -10.95 -1.48 -0.80
N VAL A 103 -10.11 -0.45 -0.70
CA VAL A 103 -10.37 0.88 -1.26
C VAL A 103 -10.37 0.88 -2.78
N TYR A 104 -9.36 0.27 -3.41
CA TYR A 104 -9.22 0.31 -4.87
C TYR A 104 -10.09 -0.68 -5.62
N THR A 105 -10.61 -1.69 -4.94
CA THR A 105 -11.54 -2.67 -5.53
C THR A 105 -12.99 -2.42 -5.17
N ASN A 106 -13.28 -1.37 -4.40
CA ASN A 106 -14.61 -1.13 -3.82
C ASN A 106 -15.12 -2.36 -3.06
N ASN A 107 -14.28 -2.90 -2.16
CA ASN A 107 -14.52 -4.15 -1.46
C ASN A 107 -14.85 -5.32 -2.42
N PHE A 108 -14.10 -5.43 -3.51
CA PHE A 108 -14.21 -6.43 -4.58
C PHE A 108 -15.54 -6.42 -5.36
N ARG A 109 -16.46 -5.51 -5.07
CA ARG A 109 -17.78 -5.39 -5.74
C ARG A 109 -17.67 -5.10 -7.24
N SER A 110 -16.58 -4.44 -7.67
CA SER A 110 -16.35 -4.07 -9.08
C SER A 110 -15.87 -5.24 -9.95
N PHE A 111 -15.63 -6.42 -9.38
CA PHE A 111 -15.03 -7.56 -10.09
C PHE A 111 -15.88 -8.80 -9.98
N ARG A 112 -16.20 -9.41 -11.12
CA ARG A 112 -17.01 -10.65 -11.19
C ARG A 112 -16.13 -11.91 -11.16
N THR A 113 -14.85 -11.79 -11.52
CA THR A 113 -13.92 -12.93 -11.62
C THR A 113 -12.54 -12.55 -11.10
N SER A 114 -11.81 -13.54 -10.57
CA SER A 114 -10.41 -13.38 -10.16
C SER A 114 -9.50 -12.93 -11.32
N ARG A 115 -9.83 -13.35 -12.55
CA ARG A 115 -9.07 -12.94 -13.75
C ARG A 115 -9.20 -11.43 -14.04
N GLN A 116 -10.40 -10.86 -13.87
CA GLN A 116 -10.60 -9.39 -14.00
C GLN A 116 -9.81 -8.65 -12.94
N LEU A 117 -9.81 -9.15 -11.71
CA LEU A 117 -9.05 -8.59 -10.61
C LEU A 117 -7.55 -8.64 -10.88
N ALA A 118 -7.02 -9.79 -11.30
CA ALA A 118 -5.60 -9.97 -11.64
C ALA A 118 -5.17 -9.06 -12.81
N SER A 119 -6.06 -8.83 -13.77
CA SER A 119 -5.84 -7.87 -14.86
C SER A 119 -5.75 -6.43 -14.34
N TYR A 120 -6.67 -6.03 -13.51
CA TYR A 120 -6.70 -4.70 -12.88
C TYR A 120 -5.45 -4.46 -12.01
N TRP A 121 -4.96 -5.48 -11.34
CA TRP A 121 -3.70 -5.40 -10.58
C TRP A 121 -2.44 -5.41 -11.44
N GLY A 122 -2.59 -5.71 -12.74
CA GLY A 122 -1.46 -5.77 -13.66
C GLY A 122 -0.51 -6.94 -13.41
N VAL A 123 -1.02 -8.03 -12.81
CA VAL A 123 -0.27 -9.28 -12.56
C VAL A 123 -0.65 -10.38 -13.53
N ALA A 124 -1.77 -10.26 -14.25
CA ALA A 124 -2.15 -11.19 -15.30
C ALA A 124 -1.41 -10.90 -16.59
N ALA A 125 -0.64 -11.85 -17.10
CA ALA A 125 -0.08 -11.79 -18.44
C ALA A 125 -1.16 -12.19 -19.46
N PHE A 126 -1.54 -11.24 -20.33
CA PHE A 126 -2.40 -11.55 -21.48
C PHE A 126 -1.52 -11.92 -22.67
N ARG A 127 -1.69 -13.11 -23.22
CA ARG A 127 -1.14 -13.42 -24.54
C ARG A 127 -2.05 -12.79 -25.61
N CYS A 128 -1.60 -11.75 -26.27
CA CYS A 128 -2.23 -11.26 -27.48
C CYS A 128 -1.78 -12.16 -28.64
N LYS A 129 -2.58 -13.16 -29.00
CA LYS A 129 -2.42 -13.87 -30.26
C LYS A 129 -3.29 -13.16 -31.30
N SER A 130 -2.70 -12.44 -32.22
CA SER A 130 -3.34 -12.03 -33.46
C SER A 130 -2.58 -12.61 -34.65
N GLY A 131 -3.16 -13.63 -35.28
CA GLY A 131 -2.59 -14.28 -36.47
C GLY A 131 -1.33 -15.10 -36.23
N THR A 132 -0.81 -15.70 -37.27
CA THR A 132 0.30 -16.65 -37.26
C THR A 132 1.70 -16.04 -37.08
N SER A 133 1.86 -14.73 -36.92
CA SER A 133 3.19 -14.12 -36.97
C SER A 133 3.55 -13.11 -35.89
N MET A 134 2.75 -12.92 -34.83
CA MET A 134 3.10 -12.02 -33.73
C MET A 134 2.86 -12.63 -32.35
N ASP A 135 3.88 -13.29 -31.80
CA ASP A 135 3.96 -13.63 -30.38
C ASP A 135 4.62 -12.45 -29.63
N LYS A 136 3.87 -11.37 -29.43
CA LYS A 136 4.33 -10.26 -28.59
C LYS A 136 3.98 -10.58 -27.14
N ARG A 137 4.98 -10.54 -26.26
CA ARG A 137 4.76 -10.51 -24.82
C ARG A 137 3.75 -9.41 -24.53
N SER A 138 2.61 -9.78 -23.93
CA SER A 138 1.57 -8.81 -23.65
C SER A 138 2.07 -7.81 -22.61
N ASN A 139 1.98 -6.55 -22.93
CA ASN A 139 2.13 -5.49 -21.95
C ASN A 139 0.97 -5.55 -20.96
N VAL A 140 1.26 -5.22 -19.70
CA VAL A 140 0.25 -4.98 -18.67
C VAL A 140 -0.79 -4.01 -19.22
N GLY A 141 -2.07 -4.38 -19.16
CA GLY A 141 -3.14 -3.59 -19.76
C GLY A 141 -3.13 -2.13 -19.25
N TYR A 142 -3.44 -1.19 -20.11
CA TYR A 142 -3.55 0.26 -19.81
C TYR A 142 -4.46 0.58 -18.60
N LEU A 143 -5.41 -0.30 -18.30
CA LEU A 143 -6.35 -0.18 -17.18
C LEU A 143 -5.79 -0.70 -15.84
N SER A 144 -4.54 -1.14 -15.80
CA SER A 144 -3.96 -1.65 -14.56
C SER A 144 -3.69 -0.54 -13.54
N ASN A 145 -3.88 -0.85 -12.26
CA ASN A 145 -3.58 0.05 -11.17
C ASN A 145 -2.14 -0.16 -10.68
N PRO A 146 -1.19 0.74 -11.05
CA PRO A 146 0.22 0.57 -10.70
C PRO A 146 0.48 0.61 -9.19
N MET A 147 -0.39 1.29 -8.44
CA MET A 147 -0.29 1.37 -6.98
C MET A 147 -0.61 0.03 -6.32
N LEU A 148 -1.70 -0.62 -6.73
CA LEU A 148 -2.03 -1.96 -6.23
C LEU A 148 -0.95 -2.96 -6.60
N LYS A 149 -0.40 -2.88 -7.81
CA LYS A 149 0.73 -3.72 -8.20
C LYS A 149 1.92 -3.53 -7.25
N ALA A 150 2.27 -2.30 -6.91
CA ALA A 150 3.38 -2.01 -5.98
C ALA A 150 3.11 -2.60 -4.58
N TYR A 151 1.91 -2.43 -4.02
CA TYR A 151 1.55 -3.00 -2.72
C TYR A 151 1.59 -4.53 -2.72
N LEU A 152 1.08 -5.18 -3.76
CA LEU A 152 1.13 -6.65 -3.87
C LEU A 152 2.54 -7.17 -4.06
N THR A 153 3.38 -6.48 -4.85
CA THR A 153 4.79 -6.84 -5.00
C THR A 153 5.52 -6.73 -3.66
N GLN A 154 5.27 -5.68 -2.90
CA GLN A 154 5.85 -5.50 -1.57
C GLN A 154 5.38 -6.60 -0.59
N ALA A 155 4.10 -6.95 -0.62
CA ALA A 155 3.55 -8.04 0.19
C ALA A 155 4.20 -9.38 -0.17
N ALA A 156 4.35 -9.68 -1.46
CA ALA A 156 4.99 -10.91 -1.93
C ALA A 156 6.47 -10.99 -1.49
N LEU A 157 7.22 -9.90 -1.64
CA LEU A 157 8.61 -9.82 -1.17
C LEU A 157 8.72 -10.04 0.34
N HIS A 158 7.82 -9.46 1.11
CA HIS A 158 7.78 -9.67 2.56
C HIS A 158 7.46 -11.13 2.91
N THR A 159 6.53 -11.76 2.22
CA THR A 159 6.18 -13.16 2.41
C THR A 159 7.37 -14.08 2.12
N ILE A 160 8.12 -13.82 1.06
CA ILE A 160 9.34 -14.56 0.72
C ILE A 160 10.41 -14.37 1.80
N ALA A 161 10.64 -13.14 2.25
CA ALA A 161 11.66 -12.82 3.25
C ALA A 161 11.40 -13.45 4.63
N VAL A 162 10.14 -13.68 4.99
CA VAL A 162 9.70 -14.25 6.29
C VAL A 162 9.46 -15.77 6.23
N ASN A 163 10.09 -16.49 5.29
CA ASN A 163 9.87 -17.94 5.08
C ASN A 163 8.41 -18.27 4.75
N GLY A 164 7.85 -17.54 3.81
CA GLY A 164 6.54 -17.83 3.27
C GLY A 164 6.50 -19.11 2.44
N ILE A 165 5.32 -19.44 1.96
CA ILE A 165 4.89 -20.64 1.22
C ILE A 165 5.73 -20.95 -0.05
N PHE A 166 6.67 -20.11 -0.44
CA PHE A 166 7.43 -20.19 -1.70
C PHE A 166 8.89 -20.65 -1.50
N HIS A 167 9.23 -21.26 -0.38
CA HIS A 167 10.56 -21.82 -0.09
C HIS A 167 10.61 -23.35 -0.27
N GLU A 168 9.90 -23.87 -1.29
CA GLU A 168 10.11 -25.23 -1.81
C GLU A 168 10.84 -25.17 -3.15
#